data_7cf307434887eb20ee29e23c160a9ac7
#
_entry.id   7cf307434887eb20ee29e23c160a9ac7
#
_cell.length_a   1.000
_cell.length_b   1.000
_cell.length_c   1.000
_cell.angle_alpha   90.00
_cell.angle_beta   90.00
_cell.angle_gamma   90.00
#
_symmetry.space_group_name_H-M   'P 1'
#
loop_
_entity.id
_entity.type
_entity.pdbx_description
1 polymer ?
#
loop_
_entity_poly.entity_id
_entity_poly.type
_entity_poly.pdbx_seq_one_letter_code
_entity_poly.pdbx_strand_id
1 'polypeptide(L)'
;MQAAAEEALILELVQGMRHRHPRMGVRKLQHELQAKLLALDISCGRDGLFSILRRHDLLVPVKRSAHRTTWSGTWNYPNRLAELHLERVHQAWVCDITYLTTEVGALYLALVTDAFSRFIVGYDLSPSLAGEGTLRALQQAIAQAPAPALPGLIHHSDHGLQYLASPYRAVLAAAEILS
;
A
#
# COMPACT_ATOMS: atom_id res chain seq x y z
N MET A 1 -37.65 -25.73 2.71
CA MET A 1 -38.10 -24.30 2.87
C MET A 1 -37.22 -23.49 3.80
N GLN A 2 -36.79 -24.02 4.95
CA GLN A 2 -35.96 -23.29 5.93
C GLN A 2 -34.59 -22.89 5.37
N ALA A 3 -33.85 -23.78 4.72
CA ALA A 3 -32.52 -23.47 4.14
C ALA A 3 -32.56 -22.38 3.07
N ALA A 4 -33.62 -22.27 2.28
CA ALA A 4 -33.77 -21.21 1.30
C ALA A 4 -34.05 -19.83 1.94
N ALA A 5 -34.79 -19.84 3.06
CA ALA A 5 -35.04 -18.62 3.83
C ALA A 5 -33.76 -18.12 4.54
N GLU A 6 -32.97 -19.03 5.10
CA GLU A 6 -31.67 -18.71 5.70
C GLU A 6 -30.68 -18.15 4.66
N GLU A 7 -30.64 -18.77 3.47
CA GLU A 7 -29.81 -18.29 2.36
C GLU A 7 -30.20 -16.86 1.91
N ALA A 8 -31.52 -16.58 1.82
CA ALA A 8 -32.00 -15.24 1.48
C ALA A 8 -31.57 -14.18 2.52
N LEU A 9 -31.65 -14.50 3.81
CA LEU A 9 -31.20 -13.61 4.88
C LEU A 9 -29.69 -13.38 4.82
N ILE A 10 -28.90 -14.42 4.55
CA ILE A 10 -27.44 -14.29 4.37
C ILE A 10 -27.15 -13.33 3.21
N LEU A 11 -27.82 -13.47 2.09
CA LEU A 11 -27.63 -12.62 0.91
C LEU A 11 -28.00 -11.16 1.21
N GLU A 12 -29.08 -10.90 1.91
CA GLU A 12 -29.47 -9.55 2.33
C GLU A 12 -28.39 -8.90 3.22
N LEU A 13 -27.90 -9.62 4.22
CA LEU A 13 -26.82 -9.16 5.10
C LEU A 13 -25.52 -8.87 4.31
N VAL A 14 -25.18 -9.72 3.36
CA VAL A 14 -24.01 -9.52 2.49
C VAL A 14 -24.19 -8.27 1.60
N GLN A 15 -25.36 -8.09 0.99
CA GLN A 15 -25.63 -6.91 0.15
C GLN A 15 -25.56 -5.63 0.97
N GLY A 16 -26.13 -5.59 2.16
CA GLY A 16 -26.06 -4.45 3.09
C GLY A 16 -24.61 -4.12 3.47
N MET A 17 -23.78 -5.13 3.69
CA MET A 17 -22.35 -4.92 3.98
C MET A 17 -21.60 -4.41 2.75
N ARG A 18 -21.88 -4.95 1.56
CA ARG A 18 -21.24 -4.56 0.31
C ARG A 18 -21.64 -3.19 -0.21
N HIS A 19 -22.80 -2.71 0.16
CA HIS A 19 -23.17 -1.30 -0.12
C HIS A 19 -22.13 -0.34 0.45
N ARG A 20 -21.62 -0.62 1.64
CA ARG A 20 -20.57 0.18 2.29
C ARG A 20 -19.16 -0.24 1.88
N HIS A 21 -18.95 -1.51 1.58
CA HIS A 21 -17.64 -2.11 1.27
C HIS A 21 -17.72 -3.00 0.03
N PRO A 22 -17.83 -2.46 -1.19
CA PRO A 22 -18.15 -3.22 -2.41
C PRO A 22 -17.20 -4.38 -2.74
N ARG A 23 -15.94 -4.26 -2.30
CA ARG A 23 -14.89 -5.26 -2.58
C ARG A 23 -14.52 -6.14 -1.40
N MET A 24 -15.36 -6.20 -0.37
CA MET A 24 -15.08 -7.03 0.80
C MET A 24 -15.11 -8.52 0.41
N GLY A 25 -13.98 -9.20 0.58
CA GLY A 25 -13.84 -10.65 0.29
C GLY A 25 -14.55 -11.52 1.32
N VAL A 26 -14.81 -12.79 0.96
CA VAL A 26 -15.61 -13.75 1.75
C VAL A 26 -15.10 -13.91 3.19
N ARG A 27 -13.78 -13.96 3.40
CA ARG A 27 -13.17 -14.10 4.74
C ARG A 27 -13.54 -12.96 5.68
N LYS A 28 -13.46 -11.72 5.19
CA LYS A 28 -13.83 -10.53 5.96
C LYS A 28 -15.34 -10.46 6.15
N LEU A 29 -16.12 -10.74 5.11
CA LEU A 29 -17.59 -10.81 5.22
C LEU A 29 -18.03 -11.79 6.30
N GLN A 30 -17.49 -13.00 6.33
CA GLN A 30 -17.83 -14.02 7.32
C GLN A 30 -17.51 -13.53 8.74
N HIS A 31 -16.34 -12.90 8.93
CA HIS A 31 -15.97 -12.35 10.24
C HIS A 31 -16.94 -11.24 10.70
N GLU A 32 -17.25 -10.30 9.82
CA GLU A 32 -18.16 -9.17 10.14
C GLU A 32 -19.61 -9.59 10.33
N LEU A 33 -20.04 -10.65 9.65
CA LEU A 33 -21.43 -11.13 9.73
C LEU A 33 -21.64 -12.17 10.84
N GLN A 34 -20.57 -12.72 11.42
CA GLN A 34 -20.66 -13.84 12.37
C GLN A 34 -21.60 -13.55 13.56
N ALA A 35 -21.48 -12.38 14.19
CA ALA A 35 -22.34 -12.03 15.32
C ALA A 35 -23.82 -11.91 14.91
N LYS A 36 -24.11 -11.38 13.73
CA LYS A 36 -25.48 -11.25 13.19
C LYS A 36 -26.08 -12.60 12.83
N LEU A 37 -25.28 -13.47 12.22
CA LEU A 37 -25.72 -14.83 11.88
C LEU A 37 -26.04 -15.65 13.13
N LEU A 38 -25.20 -15.55 14.17
CA LEU A 38 -25.47 -16.18 15.46
C LEU A 38 -26.74 -15.66 16.14
N ALA A 39 -27.00 -14.35 16.07
CA ALA A 39 -28.22 -13.77 16.62
C ALA A 39 -29.52 -14.22 15.89
N LEU A 40 -29.38 -14.68 14.65
CA LEU A 40 -30.46 -15.24 13.83
C LEU A 40 -30.51 -16.77 13.88
N ASP A 41 -29.70 -17.42 14.73
CA ASP A 41 -29.53 -18.86 14.82
C ASP A 41 -29.14 -19.53 13.49
N ILE A 42 -28.39 -18.78 12.66
CA ILE A 42 -27.89 -19.25 11.36
C ILE A 42 -26.43 -19.67 11.50
N SER A 43 -26.15 -20.96 11.28
CA SER A 43 -24.80 -21.50 11.25
C SER A 43 -24.25 -21.47 9.81
N CYS A 44 -23.42 -20.48 9.50
CA CYS A 44 -22.79 -20.35 8.19
C CYS A 44 -21.28 -20.11 8.34
N GLY A 45 -20.49 -21.15 8.09
CA GLY A 45 -19.03 -21.05 8.06
C GLY A 45 -18.51 -20.39 6.77
N ARG A 46 -17.20 -20.14 6.72
CA ARG A 46 -16.54 -19.51 5.57
C ARG A 46 -16.83 -20.22 4.24
N ASP A 47 -16.75 -21.54 4.21
CA ASP A 47 -16.89 -22.32 2.98
C ASP A 47 -18.37 -22.41 2.53
N GLY A 48 -19.30 -22.42 3.49
CA GLY A 48 -20.73 -22.28 3.23
C GLY A 48 -21.06 -20.93 2.61
N LEU A 49 -20.56 -19.84 3.20
CA LEU A 49 -20.72 -18.49 2.66
C LEU A 49 -20.09 -18.36 1.26
N PHE A 50 -18.89 -18.93 1.06
CA PHE A 50 -18.25 -18.94 -0.26
C PHE A 50 -19.13 -19.64 -1.30
N SER A 51 -19.71 -20.80 -0.97
CA SER A 51 -20.57 -21.57 -1.87
C SER A 51 -21.85 -20.80 -2.22
N ILE A 52 -22.49 -20.14 -1.25
CA ILE A 52 -23.66 -19.29 -1.47
C ILE A 52 -23.30 -18.15 -2.42
N LEU A 53 -22.24 -17.38 -2.13
CA LEU A 53 -21.83 -16.25 -2.95
C LEU A 53 -21.44 -16.67 -4.36
N ARG A 54 -20.86 -17.86 -4.53
CA ARG A 54 -20.50 -18.41 -5.83
C ARG A 54 -21.76 -18.73 -6.67
N ARG A 55 -22.79 -19.33 -6.06
CA ARG A 55 -24.07 -19.66 -6.76
C ARG A 55 -24.79 -18.40 -7.24
N HIS A 56 -24.63 -17.28 -6.54
CA HIS A 56 -25.29 -16.01 -6.86
C HIS A 56 -24.39 -15.01 -7.59
N ASP A 57 -23.24 -15.45 -8.14
CA ASP A 57 -22.27 -14.60 -8.84
C ASP A 57 -21.81 -13.37 -8.04
N LEU A 58 -21.78 -13.51 -6.71
CA LEU A 58 -21.41 -12.45 -5.76
C LEU A 58 -19.96 -12.56 -5.29
N LEU A 59 -19.12 -13.40 -5.89
CA LEU A 59 -17.69 -13.42 -5.57
C LEU A 59 -17.00 -12.18 -6.13
N VAL A 60 -16.17 -11.54 -5.30
CA VAL A 60 -15.34 -10.42 -5.76
C VAL A 60 -14.27 -10.96 -6.70
N PRO A 61 -14.19 -10.49 -7.94
CA PRO A 61 -13.14 -10.91 -8.86
C PRO A 61 -11.76 -10.58 -8.30
N VAL A 62 -10.86 -11.55 -8.34
CA VAL A 62 -9.46 -11.33 -7.99
C VAL A 62 -8.87 -10.38 -9.02
N LYS A 63 -8.45 -9.20 -8.60
CA LYS A 63 -7.63 -8.34 -9.47
C LYS A 63 -6.37 -9.12 -9.80
N ARG A 64 -6.21 -9.54 -11.03
CA ARG A 64 -4.91 -10.00 -11.52
C ARG A 64 -3.98 -8.81 -11.40
N SER A 65 -2.95 -8.91 -10.58
CA SER A 65 -1.86 -7.94 -10.57
C SER A 65 -1.23 -7.97 -11.96
N ALA A 66 -1.51 -6.96 -12.77
CA ALA A 66 -1.17 -6.99 -14.17
C ALA A 66 0.30 -6.64 -14.46
N HIS A 67 1.02 -6.07 -13.51
CA HIS A 67 2.39 -5.60 -13.78
C HIS A 67 3.33 -5.90 -12.62
N ARG A 68 4.38 -6.65 -12.94
CA ARG A 68 5.60 -6.69 -12.15
C ARG A 68 6.33 -5.37 -12.46
N THR A 69 6.27 -4.43 -11.55
CA THR A 69 6.75 -3.06 -11.75
C THR A 69 8.20 -2.85 -11.31
N THR A 70 8.78 -3.86 -10.65
CA THR A 70 10.13 -3.78 -10.12
C THR A 70 11.01 -4.83 -10.78
N TRP A 71 12.02 -4.39 -11.52
CA TRP A 71 13.17 -5.19 -11.94
C TRP A 71 14.22 -5.01 -10.85
N SER A 72 14.41 -6.02 -10.01
CA SER A 72 15.48 -6.00 -9.02
C SER A 72 16.83 -5.98 -9.75
N GLY A 73 17.58 -4.91 -9.56
CA GLY A 73 18.97 -4.85 -9.99
C GLY A 73 19.84 -5.85 -9.21
N THR A 74 20.99 -6.19 -9.74
CA THR A 74 21.96 -7.13 -9.12
C THR A 74 22.75 -6.54 -7.94
N TRP A 75 22.45 -5.31 -7.54
CA TRP A 75 23.15 -4.60 -6.47
C TRP A 75 22.52 -4.93 -5.11
N ASN A 76 23.34 -5.44 -4.21
CA ASN A 76 22.91 -5.83 -2.86
C ASN A 76 23.39 -4.75 -1.88
N TYR A 77 22.50 -3.83 -1.56
CA TYR A 77 22.73 -2.85 -0.47
C TYR A 77 22.37 -3.48 0.87
N PRO A 78 23.15 -3.28 1.93
CA PRO A 78 22.80 -3.77 3.25
C PRO A 78 21.53 -3.09 3.75
N ASN A 79 20.62 -3.86 4.36
CA ASN A 79 19.43 -3.28 4.99
C ASN A 79 19.81 -2.56 6.29
N ARG A 80 20.08 -1.26 6.18
CA ARG A 80 20.47 -0.42 7.32
C ARG A 80 19.35 -0.16 8.32
N LEU A 81 18.10 -0.49 7.96
CA LEU A 81 16.95 -0.34 8.87
C LEU A 81 16.71 -1.58 9.74
N ALA A 82 17.26 -2.74 9.41
CA ALA A 82 16.94 -4.00 10.08
C ALA A 82 17.20 -3.98 11.58
N GLU A 83 18.25 -3.29 12.01
CA GLU A 83 18.69 -3.20 13.42
C GLU A 83 18.58 -1.77 13.97
N LEU A 84 17.99 -0.84 13.22
CA LEU A 84 17.90 0.56 13.60
C LEU A 84 16.72 0.78 14.55
N HIS A 85 17.00 1.20 15.77
CA HIS A 85 15.98 1.76 16.65
C HIS A 85 15.75 3.24 16.29
N LEU A 86 14.53 3.56 15.86
CA LEU A 86 14.15 4.92 15.55
C LEU A 86 13.85 5.70 16.83
N GLU A 87 14.59 6.77 17.09
CA GLU A 87 14.50 7.57 18.32
C GLU A 87 14.11 9.04 18.05
N ARG A 88 14.30 9.50 16.81
CA ARG A 88 14.07 10.91 16.45
C ARG A 88 13.62 11.06 14.99
N VAL A 89 13.05 12.21 14.69
CA VAL A 89 12.74 12.63 13.32
C VAL A 89 14.03 12.78 12.49
N HIS A 90 13.92 12.58 11.19
CA HIS A 90 15.03 12.65 10.22
C HIS A 90 16.19 11.69 10.53
N GLN A 91 15.92 10.58 11.20
CA GLN A 91 16.90 9.52 11.37
C GLN A 91 16.87 8.54 10.19
N ALA A 92 15.68 8.25 9.68
CA ALA A 92 15.51 7.45 8.47
C ALA A 92 14.29 7.93 7.69
N TRP A 93 14.40 7.94 6.36
CA TRP A 93 13.31 8.15 5.43
C TRP A 93 13.03 6.87 4.65
N VAL A 94 11.75 6.57 4.47
CA VAL A 94 11.27 5.45 3.64
C VAL A 94 10.60 6.02 2.41
N CYS A 95 11.02 5.54 1.24
CA CYS A 95 10.56 6.03 -0.04
C CYS A 95 9.87 4.92 -0.83
N ASP A 96 8.74 5.26 -1.43
CA ASP A 96 7.95 4.32 -2.24
C ASP A 96 7.18 5.06 -3.33
N ILE A 97 6.76 4.33 -4.36
CA ILE A 97 5.91 4.84 -5.44
C ILE A 97 4.58 4.09 -5.43
N THR A 98 3.50 4.83 -5.22
CA THR A 98 2.13 4.31 -5.26
C THR A 98 1.47 4.62 -6.59
N TYR A 99 0.79 3.63 -7.15
CA TYR A 99 0.02 3.73 -8.39
C TYR A 99 -1.41 4.17 -8.08
N LEU A 100 -1.82 5.29 -8.63
CA LEU A 100 -3.18 5.81 -8.54
C LEU A 100 -3.88 5.62 -9.88
N THR A 101 -4.96 4.84 -9.89
CA THR A 101 -5.79 4.68 -11.08
C THR A 101 -6.85 5.78 -11.09
N THR A 102 -6.86 6.59 -12.15
CA THR A 102 -7.85 7.65 -12.37
C THR A 102 -8.66 7.36 -13.61
N GLU A 103 -9.70 8.14 -13.86
CA GLU A 103 -10.54 8.03 -15.08
C GLU A 103 -9.75 8.35 -16.35
N VAL A 104 -8.73 9.19 -16.24
CA VAL A 104 -7.88 9.62 -17.37
C VAL A 104 -6.57 8.84 -17.48
N GLY A 105 -6.37 7.82 -16.65
CA GLY A 105 -5.17 6.98 -16.71
C GLY A 105 -4.50 6.76 -15.36
N ALA A 106 -3.30 6.17 -15.38
CA ALA A 106 -2.51 5.94 -14.18
C ALA A 106 -1.67 7.17 -13.83
N LEU A 107 -1.67 7.54 -12.55
CA LEU A 107 -0.74 8.50 -11.95
C LEU A 107 0.19 7.76 -10.96
N TYR A 108 1.36 8.32 -10.76
CA TYR A 108 2.41 7.78 -9.91
C TYR A 108 2.72 8.77 -8.80
N LEU A 109 2.42 8.38 -7.58
CA LEU A 109 2.68 9.18 -6.40
C LEU A 109 3.97 8.69 -5.74
N ALA A 110 5.04 9.46 -5.88
CA ALA A 110 6.28 9.25 -5.15
C ALA A 110 6.16 9.88 -3.76
N LEU A 111 6.52 9.14 -2.74
CA LEU A 111 6.46 9.56 -1.34
C LEU A 111 7.83 9.42 -0.68
N VAL A 112 8.19 10.40 0.13
CA VAL A 112 9.28 10.33 1.11
C VAL A 112 8.67 10.51 2.49
N THR A 113 8.73 9.48 3.32
CA THR A 113 8.10 9.46 4.63
C THR A 113 9.16 9.33 5.72
N ASP A 114 9.13 10.18 6.71
CA ASP A 114 9.96 10.04 7.91
C ASP A 114 9.51 8.80 8.70
N ALA A 115 10.43 7.89 8.94
CA ALA A 115 10.11 6.59 9.51
C ALA A 115 9.70 6.67 10.99
N PHE A 116 10.17 7.69 11.73
CA PHE A 116 9.84 7.89 13.13
C PHE A 116 8.48 8.57 13.30
N SER A 117 8.31 9.76 12.71
CA SER A 117 7.09 10.57 12.88
C SER A 117 5.93 10.12 12.00
N ARG A 118 6.20 9.32 10.96
CA ARG A 118 5.25 8.95 9.90
C ARG A 118 4.79 10.12 9.03
N PHE A 119 5.42 11.25 9.17
CA PHE A 119 5.12 12.45 8.38
C PHE A 119 5.67 12.32 6.96
N ILE A 120 4.90 12.75 5.97
CA ILE A 120 5.33 12.82 4.57
C ILE A 120 6.16 14.10 4.42
N VAL A 121 7.47 13.94 4.28
CA VAL A 121 8.44 15.03 4.17
C VAL A 121 8.68 15.47 2.74
N GLY A 122 8.27 14.65 1.75
CA GLY A 122 8.33 15.01 0.34
C GLY A 122 7.39 14.15 -0.48
N TYR A 123 6.82 14.71 -1.55
CA TYR A 123 5.98 13.97 -2.47
C TYR A 123 5.99 14.60 -3.87
N ASP A 124 5.66 13.79 -4.86
CA ASP A 124 5.40 14.23 -6.23
C ASP A 124 4.34 13.36 -6.89
N LEU A 125 3.43 13.97 -7.63
CA LEU A 125 2.43 13.28 -8.40
C LEU A 125 2.69 13.46 -9.89
N SER A 126 3.04 12.38 -10.57
CA SER A 126 3.47 12.38 -11.97
C SER A 126 2.60 11.49 -12.85
N PRO A 127 2.37 11.83 -14.12
CA PRO A 127 1.73 10.94 -15.09
C PRO A 127 2.69 9.86 -15.62
N SER A 128 3.97 9.94 -15.28
CA SER A 128 5.01 9.02 -15.73
C SER A 128 5.74 8.38 -14.56
N LEU A 129 6.12 7.10 -14.71
CA LEU A 129 6.97 6.36 -13.78
C LEU A 129 8.47 6.72 -13.94
N ALA A 130 8.82 7.70 -14.75
CA ALA A 130 10.20 8.16 -14.90
C ALA A 130 10.75 8.68 -13.57
N GLY A 131 12.06 8.55 -13.36
CA GLY A 131 12.73 8.89 -12.10
C GLY A 131 12.66 10.37 -11.69
N GLU A 132 12.16 11.24 -12.56
CA GLU A 132 12.00 12.68 -12.27
C GLU A 132 11.04 12.95 -11.10
N GLY A 133 9.93 12.19 -11.01
CA GLY A 133 8.97 12.36 -9.91
C GLY A 133 9.58 12.00 -8.56
N THR A 134 10.31 10.89 -8.48
CA THR A 134 11.04 10.51 -7.25
C THR A 134 12.10 11.52 -6.88
N LEU A 135 12.81 12.07 -7.88
CA LEU A 135 13.82 13.08 -7.65
C LEU A 135 13.22 14.38 -7.08
N ARG A 136 12.09 14.87 -7.63
CA ARG A 136 11.40 16.06 -7.10
C ARG A 136 10.89 15.82 -5.67
N ALA A 137 10.34 14.64 -5.37
CA ALA A 137 9.93 14.29 -4.02
C ALA A 137 11.11 14.31 -3.04
N LEU A 138 12.27 13.78 -3.42
CA LEU A 138 13.49 13.82 -2.62
C LEU A 138 13.99 15.25 -2.41
N GLN A 139 14.06 16.05 -3.45
CA GLN A 139 14.50 17.46 -3.38
C GLN A 139 13.60 18.27 -2.46
N GLN A 140 12.28 18.05 -2.52
CA GLN A 140 11.32 18.68 -1.61
C GLN A 140 11.58 18.26 -0.16
N ALA A 141 11.80 16.97 0.10
CA ALA A 141 12.10 16.46 1.45
C ALA A 141 13.39 17.11 2.02
N ILE A 142 14.44 17.19 1.21
CA ILE A 142 15.71 17.82 1.60
C ILE A 142 15.51 19.32 1.89
N ALA A 143 14.76 20.04 1.06
CA ALA A 143 14.50 21.46 1.24
C ALA A 143 13.68 21.78 2.50
N GLN A 144 12.83 20.86 2.96
CA GLN A 144 12.01 21.02 4.17
C GLN A 144 12.72 20.59 5.45
N ALA A 145 13.72 19.72 5.36
CA ALA A 145 14.44 19.22 6.51
C ALA A 145 15.44 20.26 7.04
N PRO A 146 15.66 20.32 8.37
CA PRO A 146 16.76 21.11 8.91
C PRO A 146 18.10 20.61 8.37
N ALA A 147 18.93 21.51 7.83
CA ALA A 147 20.21 21.13 7.22
C ALA A 147 21.11 20.25 8.10
N PRO A 148 21.21 20.48 9.44
CA PRO A 148 22.01 19.63 10.32
C PRO A 148 21.45 18.19 10.49
N ALA A 149 20.22 17.92 10.06
CA ALA A 149 19.60 16.60 10.19
C ALA A 149 19.86 15.68 8.99
N LEU A 150 20.40 16.20 7.88
CA LEU A 150 20.64 15.46 6.65
C LEU A 150 21.88 14.55 6.69
N PRO A 151 23.05 14.99 7.19
CA PRO A 151 24.22 14.13 7.24
C PRO A 151 23.97 12.89 8.08
N GLY A 152 24.20 11.70 7.48
CA GLY A 152 24.01 10.43 8.12
C GLY A 152 22.55 9.93 8.21
N LEU A 153 21.56 10.70 7.72
CA LEU A 153 20.20 10.22 7.56
C LEU A 153 20.17 8.99 6.65
N ILE A 154 19.42 7.96 7.03
CA ILE A 154 19.30 6.74 6.23
C ILE A 154 18.12 6.88 5.27
N HIS A 155 18.39 6.74 3.98
CA HIS A 155 17.37 6.66 2.93
C HIS A 155 17.12 5.18 2.59
N HIS A 156 15.88 4.74 2.76
CA HIS A 156 15.46 3.38 2.44
C HIS A 156 14.40 3.38 1.36
N SER A 157 14.63 2.62 0.29
CA SER A 157 13.68 2.40 -0.80
C SER A 157 13.72 0.94 -1.24
N ASP A 158 12.76 0.54 -2.07
CA ASP A 158 12.90 -0.69 -2.82
C ASP A 158 14.04 -0.55 -3.87
N HIS A 159 14.41 -1.66 -4.52
CA HIS A 159 15.44 -1.66 -5.56
C HIS A 159 14.92 -1.15 -6.92
N GLY A 160 13.94 -0.26 -6.92
CA GLY A 160 13.40 0.35 -8.13
C GLY A 160 14.46 1.15 -8.90
N LEU A 161 14.44 1.04 -10.24
CA LEU A 161 15.40 1.73 -11.11
C LEU A 161 15.45 3.24 -10.91
N GLN A 162 14.34 3.82 -10.46
CA GLN A 162 14.22 5.25 -10.18
C GLN A 162 15.16 5.71 -9.06
N TYR A 163 15.33 4.88 -8.03
CA TYR A 163 16.20 5.15 -6.89
C TYR A 163 17.68 4.83 -7.18
N LEU A 164 17.94 3.98 -8.17
CA LEU A 164 19.29 3.64 -8.63
C LEU A 164 19.82 4.62 -9.68
N ALA A 165 19.00 5.52 -10.20
CA ALA A 165 19.38 6.49 -11.22
C ALA A 165 20.49 7.44 -10.72
N SER A 166 21.46 7.72 -11.59
CA SER A 166 22.60 8.59 -11.23
C SER A 166 22.20 9.97 -10.69
N PRO A 167 21.19 10.68 -11.26
CA PRO A 167 20.77 11.95 -10.71
C PRO A 167 20.20 11.85 -9.29
N TYR A 168 19.44 10.80 -8.99
CA TYR A 168 18.88 10.56 -7.67
C TYR A 168 19.97 10.32 -6.62
N ARG A 169 20.92 9.45 -6.95
CA ARG A 169 22.07 9.13 -6.09
C ARG A 169 23.00 10.33 -5.87
N ALA A 170 23.19 11.16 -6.89
CA ALA A 170 23.98 12.38 -6.77
C ALA A 170 23.38 13.36 -5.75
N VAL A 171 22.04 13.48 -5.71
CA VAL A 171 21.35 14.35 -4.73
C VAL A 171 21.49 13.79 -3.30
N LEU A 172 21.37 12.46 -3.12
CA LEU A 172 21.60 11.82 -1.81
C LEU A 172 23.03 12.06 -1.33
N ALA A 173 24.02 11.86 -2.21
CA ALA A 173 25.43 12.04 -1.88
C ALA A 173 25.77 13.50 -1.55
N ALA A 174 25.23 14.47 -2.29
CA ALA A 174 25.42 15.90 -2.03
C ALA A 174 24.84 16.36 -0.69
N ALA A 175 23.80 15.67 -0.20
CA ALA A 175 23.19 15.91 1.10
C ALA A 175 23.78 15.03 2.22
N GLU A 176 24.82 14.23 1.94
CA GLU A 176 25.43 13.27 2.87
C GLU A 176 24.44 12.24 3.45
N ILE A 177 23.38 11.93 2.69
CA ILE A 177 22.36 10.95 3.05
C ILE A 177 22.85 9.55 2.67
N LEU A 178 22.73 8.61 3.58
CA LEU A 178 23.16 7.22 3.41
C LEU A 178 22.05 6.39 2.73
N SER A 179 22.37 5.59 1.70
CA SER A 179 21.46 4.66 1.03
C SER A 179 21.88 3.19 1.24
#